data_e0949b705a605813b524f5a792fd11cb
#
_entry.id   e0949b705a605813b524f5a792fd11cb
#
_cell.length_a   1.000
_cell.length_b   1.000
_cell.length_c   1.000
_cell.angle_alpha   90.00
_cell.angle_beta   90.00
_cell.angle_gamma   90.00
#
_symmetry.space_group_name_H-M   'P 1'
#
loop_
_entity.id
_entity.type
_entity.pdbx_description
1 polymer ?
#
loop_
_entity_poly.entity_id
_entity_poly.type
_entity_poly.pdbx_seq_one_letter_code
_entity_poly.pdbx_strand_id
1 'polypeptide(L)'
;ESITNTDRPGLQALIKNSGLTGKTVSSTNVSFTIVPRINAVGRLGLSEKSVSLLLTEDYDEAAEISSQLCVDNSERQEIERDILEKIDGIIRRKPSLVNDKIIVIDGENWHQGVIGLIAAKVKEAYGKPVIVISKLGDIAKGSGRSVEGFPLCDAVFACSDLLTHRGGHPMAVGLSLDSENIPAFRRKINEFADNFGKMPYDKINIECKLNPAYINLDLIDSLSLMQPYGAGNPTPVFGLYNMTLKNITPLSANRHLRLTLSRNNIQITAMKFFTSTEEFPYKIGETLDLAVNLDRNEFNGNVSVSVIVKDIKSSDCDTEKLLDSRTNYEDFCRGKQLDRSQLSDLMPDRNDFALLYRYLKSNGGYAFETATLVHMLDNRLSFGKIKVILEAMRELRLIEISEGMKTSKISVLPVNGRVDLESAPIIKKLREVF
;
A
#
# COMPACT_ATOMS: atom_id res chain seq x y z
N GLU A 1 -0.79 12.90 28.39
CA GLU A 1 -0.33 14.03 29.24
C GLU A 1 0.99 13.72 29.97
N SER A 2 1.15 12.56 30.61
CA SER A 2 2.36 12.19 31.38
C SER A 2 3.64 12.19 30.56
N ILE A 3 3.59 11.84 29.26
CA ILE A 3 4.79 11.85 28.40
C ILE A 3 5.18 13.29 28.03
N THR A 4 4.23 14.19 27.82
CA THR A 4 4.50 15.59 27.45
C THR A 4 5.29 16.30 28.56
N ASN A 5 4.94 16.01 29.81
CA ASN A 5 5.53 16.65 31.01
C ASN A 5 6.40 15.65 31.81
N THR A 6 7.07 14.75 31.12
CA THR A 6 7.91 13.74 31.77
C THR A 6 9.15 14.39 32.40
N ASP A 7 9.55 13.89 33.58
CA ASP A 7 10.80 14.21 34.25
C ASP A 7 11.93 13.22 33.92
N ARG A 8 11.63 12.15 33.18
CA ARG A 8 12.64 11.14 32.79
C ARG A 8 13.58 11.69 31.71
N PRO A 9 14.90 11.76 31.98
CA PRO A 9 15.92 12.33 31.08
C PRO A 9 15.86 11.70 29.68
N GLY A 10 15.73 10.38 29.57
CA GLY A 10 15.70 9.68 28.30
C GLY A 10 14.49 10.05 27.41
N LEU A 11 13.30 10.23 28.00
CA LEU A 11 12.13 10.66 27.25
C LEU A 11 12.19 12.14 26.88
N GLN A 12 12.73 13.00 27.77
CA GLN A 12 12.95 14.42 27.45
C GLN A 12 13.92 14.58 26.27
N ALA A 13 15.02 13.84 26.27
CA ALA A 13 16.00 13.85 25.19
C ALA A 13 15.38 13.37 23.86
N LEU A 14 14.57 12.28 23.88
CA LEU A 14 13.88 11.80 22.69
C LEU A 14 12.86 12.82 22.15
N ILE A 15 12.07 13.44 23.01
CA ILE A 15 11.10 14.49 22.64
C ILE A 15 11.83 15.65 21.97
N LYS A 16 12.94 16.11 22.56
CA LYS A 16 13.77 17.19 22.02
C LYS A 16 14.35 16.82 20.65
N ASN A 17 15.03 15.68 20.53
CA ASN A 17 15.69 15.24 19.31
C ASN A 17 14.69 14.82 18.20
N SER A 18 13.43 14.61 18.57
CA SER A 18 12.33 14.33 17.65
C SER A 18 11.60 15.58 17.15
N GLY A 19 11.99 16.80 17.58
CA GLY A 19 11.34 18.05 17.20
C GLY A 19 9.95 18.25 17.80
N LEU A 20 9.69 17.64 18.97
CA LEU A 20 8.41 17.71 19.67
C LEU A 20 8.45 18.66 20.88
N THR A 21 9.56 19.36 21.12
CA THR A 21 9.70 20.32 22.22
C THR A 21 8.61 21.41 22.15
N GLY A 22 7.94 21.65 23.26
CA GLY A 22 6.87 22.65 23.36
C GLY A 22 5.53 22.23 22.71
N LYS A 23 5.41 20.98 22.25
CA LYS A 23 4.17 20.43 21.69
C LYS A 23 3.58 19.40 22.63
N THR A 24 2.25 19.28 22.65
CA THR A 24 1.59 18.15 23.31
C THR A 24 1.90 16.86 22.55
N VAL A 25 2.47 15.88 23.25
CA VAL A 25 2.83 14.58 22.67
C VAL A 25 1.59 13.71 22.60
N SER A 26 1.05 13.53 21.40
CA SER A 26 -0.11 12.67 21.12
C SER A 26 0.30 11.18 21.01
N SER A 27 -0.69 10.27 21.05
CA SER A 27 -0.47 8.84 20.77
C SER A 27 0.12 8.61 19.38
N THR A 28 -0.23 9.45 18.41
CA THR A 28 0.35 9.44 17.05
C THR A 28 1.84 9.78 17.08
N ASN A 29 2.25 10.81 17.85
CA ASN A 29 3.66 11.15 18.02
C ASN A 29 4.43 10.00 18.69
N VAL A 30 3.84 9.37 19.70
CA VAL A 30 4.46 8.19 20.33
C VAL A 30 4.65 7.08 19.30
N SER A 31 3.60 6.69 18.57
CA SER A 31 3.63 5.55 17.66
C SER A 31 4.50 5.76 16.42
N PHE A 32 4.53 6.96 15.86
CA PHE A 32 5.19 7.23 14.57
C PHE A 32 6.46 8.06 14.67
N THR A 33 6.75 8.66 15.82
CA THR A 33 7.93 9.50 15.99
C THR A 33 8.87 8.95 17.09
N ILE A 34 8.39 8.68 18.29
CA ILE A 34 9.21 8.23 19.42
C ILE A 34 9.54 6.74 19.30
N VAL A 35 8.53 5.88 19.23
CA VAL A 35 8.69 4.41 19.21
C VAL A 35 9.54 3.90 18.04
N PRO A 36 9.46 4.44 16.80
CA PRO A 36 10.34 4.00 15.72
C PRO A 36 11.83 4.21 16.01
N ARG A 37 12.22 5.25 16.73
CA ARG A 37 13.61 5.51 17.16
C ARG A 37 14.08 4.48 18.17
N ILE A 38 13.25 4.21 19.18
CA ILE A 38 13.53 3.18 20.19
C ILE A 38 13.68 1.80 19.52
N ASN A 39 12.79 1.45 18.59
CA ASN A 39 12.78 0.15 17.94
C ASN A 39 13.86 -0.03 16.87
N ALA A 40 14.42 1.06 16.31
CA ALA A 40 15.42 1.00 15.25
C ALA A 40 16.66 0.21 15.69
N VAL A 41 17.19 0.48 16.87
CA VAL A 41 18.40 -0.20 17.39
C VAL A 41 18.19 -1.70 17.63
N GLY A 42 16.99 -2.10 18.09
CA GLY A 42 16.67 -3.53 18.24
C GLY A 42 16.62 -4.25 16.88
N ARG A 43 16.23 -3.56 15.82
CA ARG A 43 16.26 -4.09 14.46
C ARG A 43 17.67 -4.18 13.88
N LEU A 44 18.56 -3.28 14.29
CA LEU A 44 19.98 -3.26 13.89
C LEU A 44 20.87 -4.10 14.83
N GLY A 45 20.31 -4.78 15.85
CA GLY A 45 21.04 -5.67 16.75
C GLY A 45 21.63 -5.00 17.98
N LEU A 46 21.23 -3.77 18.33
CA LEU A 46 21.82 -2.95 19.39
C LEU A 46 20.77 -2.58 20.48
N SER A 47 19.86 -3.49 20.83
CA SER A 47 18.71 -3.22 21.72
C SER A 47 19.06 -2.67 23.11
N GLU A 48 20.26 -2.94 23.62
CA GLU A 48 20.73 -2.45 24.93
C GLU A 48 20.70 -0.92 25.05
N LYS A 49 21.03 -0.19 23.98
CA LYS A 49 20.99 1.28 23.94
C LYS A 49 19.61 1.85 24.27
N SER A 50 18.54 1.22 23.78
CA SER A 50 17.16 1.66 24.06
C SER A 50 16.80 1.47 25.52
N VAL A 51 17.27 0.39 26.13
CA VAL A 51 17.04 0.12 27.55
C VAL A 51 17.83 1.13 28.39
N SER A 52 19.12 1.37 28.10
CA SER A 52 19.94 2.37 28.78
C SER A 52 19.29 3.75 28.71
N LEU A 53 18.82 4.18 27.54
CA LEU A 53 18.11 5.46 27.39
C LEU A 53 16.91 5.60 28.34
N LEU A 54 16.12 4.55 28.48
CA LEU A 54 14.91 4.59 29.31
C LEU A 54 15.20 4.49 30.82
N LEU A 55 16.38 4.00 31.20
CA LEU A 55 16.78 3.78 32.59
C LEU A 55 17.73 4.86 33.13
N THR A 56 18.48 5.57 32.28
CA THR A 56 19.44 6.58 32.73
C THR A 56 18.75 7.73 33.45
N GLU A 57 19.38 8.20 34.53
CA GLU A 57 19.02 9.38 35.31
C GLU A 57 19.85 10.61 34.89
N ASP A 58 20.88 10.42 34.06
CA ASP A 58 21.79 11.48 33.60
C ASP A 58 21.24 12.04 32.25
N TYR A 59 21.06 13.38 32.18
CA TYR A 59 20.54 14.05 31.01
C TYR A 59 21.55 14.11 29.85
N ASP A 60 22.85 14.25 30.17
CA ASP A 60 23.88 14.34 29.12
C ASP A 60 24.07 12.98 28.44
N GLU A 61 24.09 11.90 29.23
CA GLU A 61 24.07 10.53 28.71
C GLU A 61 22.79 10.27 27.87
N ALA A 62 21.64 10.67 28.39
CA ALA A 62 20.38 10.53 27.69
C ALA A 62 20.36 11.29 26.32
N ALA A 63 20.95 12.49 26.30
CA ALA A 63 21.04 13.30 25.09
C ALA A 63 21.94 12.63 24.02
N GLU A 64 23.07 12.06 24.43
CA GLU A 64 23.99 11.34 23.55
C GLU A 64 23.32 10.09 22.97
N ILE A 65 22.75 9.22 23.83
CA ILE A 65 22.05 8.01 23.39
C ILE A 65 20.87 8.36 22.46
N SER A 66 20.07 9.35 22.82
CA SER A 66 18.93 9.78 22.00
C SER A 66 19.36 10.29 20.62
N SER A 67 20.49 11.01 20.53
CA SER A 67 21.05 11.44 19.25
C SER A 67 21.43 10.23 18.38
N GLN A 68 22.11 9.25 18.98
CA GLN A 68 22.49 8.02 18.29
C GLN A 68 21.26 7.23 17.80
N LEU A 69 20.20 7.14 18.60
CA LEU A 69 18.93 6.50 18.19
C LEU A 69 18.29 7.19 16.98
N CYS A 70 18.43 8.50 16.85
CA CYS A 70 17.97 9.21 15.66
C CYS A 70 18.78 8.84 14.41
N VAL A 71 20.11 8.69 14.55
CA VAL A 71 21.00 8.24 13.46
C VAL A 71 20.65 6.80 13.06
N ASP A 72 20.56 5.89 14.03
CA ASP A 72 20.22 4.48 13.80
C ASP A 72 18.85 4.33 13.12
N ASN A 73 17.86 5.18 13.47
CA ASN A 73 16.56 5.19 12.80
C ASN A 73 16.65 5.70 11.35
N SER A 74 17.51 6.68 11.08
CA SER A 74 17.74 7.17 9.72
C SER A 74 18.41 6.09 8.86
N GLU A 75 19.42 5.39 9.39
CA GLU A 75 20.07 4.26 8.73
C GLU A 75 19.05 3.14 8.42
N ARG A 76 18.23 2.77 9.39
CA ARG A 76 17.15 1.81 9.15
C ARG A 76 16.22 2.23 8.01
N GLN A 77 15.86 3.53 7.93
CA GLN A 77 15.01 4.05 6.84
C GLN A 77 15.70 4.01 5.48
N GLU A 78 17.02 4.20 5.44
CA GLU A 78 17.80 4.07 4.21
C GLU A 78 17.84 2.61 3.73
N ILE A 79 18.15 1.67 4.62
CA ILE A 79 18.11 0.23 4.32
C ILE A 79 16.73 -0.18 3.80
N GLU A 80 15.67 0.33 4.41
CA GLU A 80 14.29 0.06 4.02
C GLU A 80 14.01 0.57 2.61
N ARG A 81 14.41 1.79 2.28
CA ARG A 81 14.26 2.39 0.94
C ARG A 81 15.01 1.59 -0.12
N ASP A 82 16.27 1.24 0.14
CA ASP A 82 17.10 0.46 -0.79
C ASP A 82 16.50 -0.91 -1.10
N ILE A 83 15.95 -1.60 -0.10
CA ILE A 83 15.30 -2.90 -0.32
C ILE A 83 14.01 -2.72 -1.13
N LEU A 84 13.20 -1.69 -0.84
CA LEU A 84 11.97 -1.42 -1.59
C LEU A 84 12.27 -1.11 -3.07
N GLU A 85 13.32 -0.34 -3.37
CA GLU A 85 13.76 -0.07 -4.73
C GLU A 85 14.19 -1.36 -5.46
N LYS A 86 14.91 -2.27 -4.76
CA LYS A 86 15.29 -3.59 -5.30
C LYS A 86 14.05 -4.45 -5.57
N ILE A 87 13.08 -4.46 -4.67
CA ILE A 87 11.81 -5.18 -4.85
C ILE A 87 11.05 -4.64 -6.05
N ASP A 88 10.95 -3.32 -6.18
CA ASP A 88 10.33 -2.68 -7.34
C ASP A 88 11.01 -3.12 -8.65
N GLY A 89 12.34 -3.15 -8.66
CA GLY A 89 13.11 -3.70 -9.78
C GLY A 89 12.87 -5.20 -10.06
N ILE A 90 12.65 -6.01 -9.04
CA ILE A 90 12.30 -7.44 -9.20
C ILE A 90 10.91 -7.58 -9.83
N ILE A 91 9.94 -6.82 -9.34
CA ILE A 91 8.55 -6.85 -9.85
C ILE A 91 8.50 -6.38 -11.30
N ARG A 92 9.24 -5.32 -11.66
CA ARG A 92 9.35 -4.86 -13.06
C ARG A 92 9.87 -5.95 -14.00
N ARG A 93 10.87 -6.73 -13.55
CA ARG A 93 11.43 -7.84 -14.35
C ARG A 93 10.53 -9.07 -14.37
N LYS A 94 9.74 -9.29 -13.32
CA LYS A 94 8.85 -10.45 -13.17
C LYS A 94 7.48 -10.05 -12.63
N PRO A 95 6.65 -9.36 -13.45
CA PRO A 95 5.34 -8.87 -13.02
C PRO A 95 4.37 -9.98 -12.58
N SER A 96 4.59 -11.23 -13.05
CA SER A 96 3.77 -12.38 -12.65
C SER A 96 3.77 -12.67 -11.15
N LEU A 97 4.78 -12.20 -10.40
CA LEU A 97 4.84 -12.40 -8.94
C LEU A 97 3.67 -11.78 -8.19
N VAL A 98 3.13 -10.66 -8.70
CA VAL A 98 2.00 -9.97 -8.05
C VAL A 98 0.64 -10.58 -8.42
N ASN A 99 0.59 -11.53 -9.38
CA ASN A 99 -0.60 -12.29 -9.69
C ASN A 99 -0.83 -13.46 -8.70
N ASP A 100 0.21 -13.86 -7.96
CA ASP A 100 0.09 -14.87 -6.91
C ASP A 100 -0.84 -14.39 -5.79
N LYS A 101 -1.54 -15.33 -5.13
CA LYS A 101 -2.40 -15.03 -3.97
C LYS A 101 -1.59 -14.62 -2.75
N ILE A 102 -0.41 -15.24 -2.58
CA ILE A 102 0.60 -14.85 -1.58
C ILE A 102 1.84 -14.43 -2.34
N ILE A 103 2.20 -13.16 -2.22
CA ILE A 103 3.38 -12.61 -2.88
C ILE A 103 4.64 -13.07 -2.11
N VAL A 104 5.50 -13.84 -2.73
CA VAL A 104 6.77 -14.29 -2.15
C VAL A 104 7.92 -13.66 -2.94
N ILE A 105 8.69 -12.79 -2.30
CA ILE A 105 9.81 -12.07 -2.92
C ILE A 105 11.08 -12.36 -2.15
N ASP A 106 12.14 -12.72 -2.84
CA ASP A 106 13.44 -13.02 -2.27
C ASP A 106 14.54 -12.12 -2.85
N GLY A 107 15.57 -11.90 -2.05
CA GLY A 107 16.76 -11.18 -2.47
C GLY A 107 17.97 -11.47 -1.59
N GLU A 108 19.16 -11.10 -2.10
CA GLU A 108 20.43 -11.38 -1.46
C GLU A 108 20.76 -10.36 -0.37
N ASN A 109 21.18 -10.85 0.80
CA ASN A 109 21.76 -10.06 1.89
C ASN A 109 20.87 -8.90 2.36
N TRP A 110 19.54 -9.05 2.32
CA TRP A 110 18.65 -8.07 2.91
C TRP A 110 18.70 -8.12 4.42
N HIS A 111 18.68 -6.97 5.07
CA HIS A 111 18.78 -6.90 6.53
C HIS A 111 17.59 -7.57 7.22
N GLN A 112 17.82 -8.65 7.98
CA GLN A 112 16.78 -9.49 8.59
C GLN A 112 15.85 -8.72 9.54
N GLY A 113 16.36 -7.74 10.28
CA GLY A 113 15.55 -6.89 11.18
C GLY A 113 14.62 -5.93 10.45
N VAL A 114 14.80 -5.74 9.13
CA VAL A 114 14.02 -4.79 8.31
C VAL A 114 13.02 -5.48 7.40
N ILE A 115 13.26 -6.73 6.94
CA ILE A 115 12.37 -7.42 5.99
C ILE A 115 10.91 -7.51 6.44
N GLY A 116 10.65 -7.54 7.76
CA GLY A 116 9.29 -7.52 8.30
C GLY A 116 8.54 -6.19 8.10
N LEU A 117 9.28 -5.05 8.07
CA LEU A 117 8.72 -3.75 7.72
C LEU A 117 8.45 -3.67 6.21
N ILE A 118 9.36 -4.22 5.42
CA ILE A 118 9.22 -4.32 3.98
C ILE A 118 7.98 -5.15 3.61
N ALA A 119 7.80 -6.32 4.25
CA ALA A 119 6.62 -7.16 4.03
C ALA A 119 5.31 -6.40 4.32
N ALA A 120 5.28 -5.56 5.37
CA ALA A 120 4.12 -4.72 5.68
C ALA A 120 3.84 -3.69 4.57
N LYS A 121 4.87 -3.00 4.07
CA LYS A 121 4.72 -2.00 2.99
C LYS A 121 4.30 -2.61 1.66
N VAL A 122 4.86 -3.77 1.30
CA VAL A 122 4.46 -4.49 0.09
C VAL A 122 3.02 -5.01 0.23
N LYS A 123 2.63 -5.50 1.43
CA LYS A 123 1.25 -5.88 1.75
C LYS A 123 0.29 -4.71 1.56
N GLU A 124 0.62 -3.52 2.07
CA GLU A 124 -0.19 -2.31 1.88
C GLU A 124 -0.32 -1.90 0.41
N ALA A 125 0.75 -2.06 -0.38
CA ALA A 125 0.74 -1.69 -1.79
C ALA A 125 -0.14 -2.60 -2.65
N TYR A 126 -0.18 -3.91 -2.35
CA TYR A 126 -0.90 -4.89 -3.17
C TYR A 126 -2.20 -5.41 -2.57
N GLY A 127 -2.46 -5.16 -1.29
CA GLY A 127 -3.62 -5.67 -0.56
C GLY A 127 -3.64 -7.20 -0.46
N LYS A 128 -2.47 -7.85 -0.46
CA LYS A 128 -2.30 -9.32 -0.45
C LYS A 128 -1.37 -9.75 0.68
N PRO A 129 -1.45 -11.01 1.16
CA PRO A 129 -0.41 -11.57 2.01
C PRO A 129 0.94 -11.56 1.30
N VAL A 130 1.99 -11.20 2.04
CA VAL A 130 3.35 -11.06 1.50
C VAL A 130 4.35 -11.76 2.40
N ILE A 131 5.33 -12.43 1.80
CA ILE A 131 6.52 -12.98 2.46
C ILE A 131 7.74 -12.42 1.75
N VAL A 132 8.60 -11.74 2.52
CA VAL A 132 9.89 -11.22 2.04
C VAL A 132 10.99 -12.09 2.63
N ILE A 133 11.88 -12.59 1.76
CA ILE A 133 12.93 -13.54 2.11
C ILE A 133 14.30 -12.93 1.82
N SER A 134 15.18 -12.96 2.83
CA SER A 134 16.59 -12.62 2.68
C SER A 134 17.41 -13.89 2.55
N LYS A 135 18.15 -14.04 1.45
CA LYS A 135 19.11 -15.12 1.24
C LYS A 135 20.47 -14.73 1.82
N LEU A 136 21.08 -15.63 2.58
CA LEU A 136 22.38 -15.49 3.22
C LEU A 136 23.24 -16.74 2.87
N GLY A 137 23.65 -16.84 1.60
CA GLY A 137 24.23 -18.06 1.08
C GLY A 137 23.19 -19.19 0.99
N ASP A 138 23.51 -20.32 1.61
CA ASP A 138 22.64 -21.52 1.58
C ASP A 138 21.39 -21.40 2.44
N ILE A 139 21.38 -20.50 3.42
CA ILE A 139 20.27 -20.31 4.34
C ILE A 139 19.49 -19.05 3.96
N ALA A 140 18.17 -19.14 4.03
CA ALA A 140 17.29 -18.00 3.83
C ALA A 140 16.38 -17.79 5.06
N LYS A 141 16.12 -16.51 5.38
CA LYS A 141 15.19 -16.12 6.42
C LYS A 141 14.09 -15.23 5.85
N GLY A 142 12.84 -15.55 6.20
CA GLY A 142 11.67 -14.83 5.71
C GLY A 142 10.86 -14.20 6.83
N SER A 143 10.19 -13.11 6.50
CA SER A 143 9.17 -12.49 7.33
C SER A 143 7.92 -12.20 6.49
N GLY A 144 6.76 -12.64 6.99
CA GLY A 144 5.48 -12.45 6.30
C GLY A 144 4.52 -11.53 7.05
N ARG A 145 3.63 -10.93 6.28
CA ARG A 145 2.48 -10.14 6.75
C ARG A 145 1.23 -10.55 6.00
N SER A 146 0.12 -10.70 6.72
CA SER A 146 -1.16 -11.10 6.16
C SER A 146 -2.13 -9.93 6.03
N VAL A 147 -3.22 -10.16 5.27
CA VAL A 147 -4.44 -9.37 5.27
C VAL A 147 -5.43 -9.98 6.26
N GLU A 148 -6.35 -9.18 6.78
CA GLU A 148 -7.38 -9.66 7.70
C GLU A 148 -8.23 -10.76 7.04
N GLY A 149 -8.49 -11.84 7.79
CA GLY A 149 -9.27 -12.98 7.29
C GLY A 149 -8.45 -14.05 6.56
N PHE A 150 -7.15 -13.86 6.28
CA PHE A 150 -6.30 -14.93 5.72
C PHE A 150 -5.30 -15.47 6.76
N PRO A 151 -5.34 -16.79 7.09
CA PRO A 151 -4.50 -17.39 8.12
C PRO A 151 -3.08 -17.70 7.57
N LEU A 152 -2.24 -16.68 7.40
CA LEU A 152 -0.88 -16.85 6.84
C LEU A 152 -0.03 -17.83 7.65
N CYS A 153 -0.27 -17.92 8.97
CA CYS A 153 0.43 -18.87 9.83
C CYS A 153 0.15 -20.33 9.39
N ASP A 154 -1.12 -20.67 9.14
CA ASP A 154 -1.51 -22.02 8.71
C ASP A 154 -0.93 -22.33 7.32
N ALA A 155 -0.90 -21.35 6.41
CA ALA A 155 -0.28 -21.50 5.10
C ALA A 155 1.22 -21.82 5.22
N VAL A 156 1.95 -21.15 6.13
CA VAL A 156 3.36 -21.44 6.41
C VAL A 156 3.52 -22.80 7.06
N PHE A 157 2.64 -23.19 7.99
CA PHE A 157 2.66 -24.50 8.61
C PHE A 157 2.42 -25.65 7.62
N ALA A 158 1.59 -25.45 6.59
CA ALA A 158 1.38 -26.42 5.52
C ALA A 158 2.63 -26.68 4.66
N CYS A 159 3.63 -25.76 4.75
CA CYS A 159 4.91 -25.90 4.06
C CYS A 159 6.06 -26.42 4.95
N SER A 160 5.73 -27.04 6.09
CA SER A 160 6.69 -27.44 7.15
C SER A 160 7.86 -28.28 6.67
N ASP A 161 7.65 -29.12 5.68
CA ASP A 161 8.66 -30.01 5.08
C ASP A 161 9.76 -29.26 4.29
N LEU A 162 9.53 -28.01 3.95
CA LEU A 162 10.48 -27.16 3.25
C LEU A 162 11.17 -26.15 4.19
N LEU A 163 10.78 -26.11 5.46
CA LEU A 163 11.20 -25.09 6.44
C LEU A 163 12.05 -25.68 7.54
N THR A 164 13.16 -25.04 7.87
CA THR A 164 14.01 -25.36 9.04
C THR A 164 13.47 -24.75 10.33
N HIS A 165 12.90 -23.54 10.23
CA HIS A 165 12.22 -22.86 11.34
C HIS A 165 10.96 -22.15 10.86
N ARG A 166 9.95 -22.10 11.72
CA ARG A 166 8.70 -21.36 11.48
C ARG A 166 8.07 -20.93 12.79
N GLY A 167 7.37 -19.81 12.76
CA GLY A 167 6.60 -19.32 13.90
C GLY A 167 5.87 -18.04 13.57
N GLY A 168 4.92 -17.67 14.42
CA GLY A 168 4.19 -16.42 14.28
C GLY A 168 2.76 -16.50 14.74
N HIS A 169 1.97 -15.56 14.28
CA HIS A 169 0.56 -15.37 14.53
C HIS A 169 -0.20 -15.27 13.18
N PRO A 170 -1.53 -15.32 13.13
CA PRO A 170 -2.28 -15.25 11.88
C PRO A 170 -1.88 -14.11 10.95
N MET A 171 -1.52 -12.95 11.50
CA MET A 171 -1.20 -11.73 10.75
C MET A 171 0.29 -11.52 10.46
N ALA A 172 1.20 -12.26 11.12
CA ALA A 172 2.64 -12.06 10.97
C ALA A 172 3.39 -13.36 11.25
N VAL A 173 4.29 -13.73 10.34
CA VAL A 173 5.08 -14.97 10.43
C VAL A 173 6.55 -14.71 10.23
N GLY A 174 7.38 -15.56 10.87
CA GLY A 174 8.81 -15.70 10.62
C GLY A 174 9.11 -17.13 10.17
N LEU A 175 10.06 -17.29 9.26
CA LEU A 175 10.47 -18.59 8.76
C LEU A 175 11.94 -18.62 8.37
N SER A 176 12.51 -19.84 8.33
CA SER A 176 13.83 -20.10 7.74
C SER A 176 13.75 -21.35 6.88
N LEU A 177 14.52 -21.37 5.80
CA LEU A 177 14.59 -22.48 4.86
C LEU A 177 15.93 -22.47 4.15
N ASP A 178 16.27 -23.56 3.48
CA ASP A 178 17.40 -23.58 2.55
C ASP A 178 17.08 -22.75 1.31
N SER A 179 18.05 -21.96 0.82
CA SER A 179 17.83 -21.03 -0.30
C SER A 179 17.33 -21.73 -1.57
N GLU A 180 17.74 -22.98 -1.81
CA GLU A 180 17.29 -23.79 -2.94
C GLU A 180 15.80 -24.16 -2.87
N ASN A 181 15.20 -24.20 -1.67
CA ASN A 181 13.81 -24.54 -1.46
C ASN A 181 12.83 -23.37 -1.71
N ILE A 182 13.31 -22.12 -1.91
CA ILE A 182 12.44 -20.96 -2.13
C ILE A 182 11.45 -21.15 -3.30
N PRO A 183 11.85 -21.70 -4.49
CA PRO A 183 10.88 -21.92 -5.56
C PRO A 183 9.80 -22.94 -5.23
N ALA A 184 10.15 -24.01 -4.50
CA ALA A 184 9.20 -25.03 -4.05
C ALA A 184 8.26 -24.47 -2.99
N PHE A 185 8.78 -23.70 -2.04
CA PHE A 185 8.00 -23.01 -1.02
C PHE A 185 6.99 -22.04 -1.65
N ARG A 186 7.41 -21.23 -2.64
CA ARG A 186 6.53 -20.29 -3.36
C ARG A 186 5.35 -21.01 -4.02
N ARG A 187 5.58 -22.15 -4.66
CA ARG A 187 4.52 -22.95 -5.27
C ARG A 187 3.58 -23.50 -4.21
N LYS A 188 4.11 -24.20 -3.20
CA LYS A 188 3.34 -24.91 -2.20
C LYS A 188 2.47 -23.97 -1.36
N ILE A 189 2.97 -22.81 -0.96
CA ILE A 189 2.19 -21.85 -0.17
C ILE A 189 1.05 -21.23 -0.99
N ASN A 190 1.25 -21.04 -2.30
CA ASN A 190 0.19 -20.59 -3.20
C ASN A 190 -0.82 -21.68 -3.52
N GLU A 191 -0.45 -22.95 -3.56
CA GLU A 191 -1.39 -24.09 -3.62
C GLU A 191 -2.30 -24.13 -2.39
N PHE A 192 -1.76 -23.87 -1.20
CA PHE A 192 -2.58 -23.69 0.02
C PHE A 192 -3.59 -22.55 -0.15
N ALA A 193 -3.15 -21.39 -0.63
CA ALA A 193 -4.02 -20.24 -0.84
C ALA A 193 -5.08 -20.49 -1.92
N ASP A 194 -4.78 -21.32 -2.92
CA ASP A 194 -5.76 -21.73 -3.94
C ASP A 194 -6.89 -22.57 -3.35
N ASN A 195 -6.55 -23.47 -2.43
CA ASN A 195 -7.52 -24.31 -1.73
C ASN A 195 -8.32 -23.54 -0.66
N PHE A 196 -7.84 -22.39 -0.21
CA PHE A 196 -8.56 -21.52 0.74
C PHE A 196 -9.81 -20.88 0.12
N GLY A 197 -9.88 -20.78 -1.20
CA GLY A 197 -11.00 -20.18 -1.93
C GLY A 197 -10.78 -18.69 -2.26
N LYS A 198 -11.83 -17.88 -2.11
CA LYS A 198 -11.75 -16.43 -2.40
C LYS A 198 -10.90 -15.73 -1.35
N MET A 199 -9.82 -15.07 -1.79
CA MET A 199 -8.95 -14.31 -0.89
C MET A 199 -9.70 -13.11 -0.31
N PRO A 200 -9.53 -12.81 0.99
CA PRO A 200 -10.07 -11.59 1.56
C PRO A 200 -9.34 -10.37 0.99
N TYR A 201 -10.09 -9.30 0.80
CA TYR A 201 -9.54 -8.00 0.44
C TYR A 201 -9.24 -7.18 1.69
N ASP A 202 -8.20 -6.37 1.63
CA ASP A 202 -7.92 -5.38 2.67
C ASP A 202 -9.04 -4.34 2.68
N LYS A 203 -9.68 -4.13 3.83
CA LYS A 203 -10.88 -3.30 3.96
C LYS A 203 -10.61 -2.12 4.88
N ILE A 204 -11.15 -0.98 4.53
CA ILE A 204 -11.22 0.17 5.43
C ILE A 204 -12.61 0.15 6.09
N ASN A 205 -12.63 -0.03 7.40
CA ASN A 205 -13.85 0.04 8.17
C ASN A 205 -14.28 1.51 8.31
N ILE A 206 -15.49 1.81 7.86
CA ILE A 206 -16.09 3.14 7.95
C ILE A 206 -17.07 3.14 9.13
N GLU A 207 -16.81 3.95 10.15
CA GLU A 207 -17.66 4.05 11.34
C GLU A 207 -19.05 4.55 10.97
N CYS A 208 -19.11 5.61 10.18
CA CYS A 208 -20.38 6.11 9.67
C CYS A 208 -20.21 7.01 8.43
N LYS A 209 -21.32 7.21 7.71
CA LYS A 209 -21.42 8.25 6.69
C LYS A 209 -21.52 9.62 7.37
N LEU A 210 -20.58 10.51 7.07
CA LEU A 210 -20.54 11.85 7.66
C LEU A 210 -21.12 12.89 6.69
N ASN A 211 -22.01 13.72 7.18
CA ASN A 211 -22.42 14.91 6.44
C ASN A 211 -21.34 15.99 6.63
N PRO A 212 -20.79 16.57 5.55
CA PRO A 212 -19.76 17.61 5.62
C PRO A 212 -20.13 18.81 6.53
N ALA A 213 -21.42 19.09 6.70
CA ALA A 213 -21.92 20.17 7.58
C ALA A 213 -21.57 19.97 9.06
N TYR A 214 -21.34 18.73 9.50
CA TYR A 214 -21.00 18.42 10.89
C TYR A 214 -19.49 18.37 11.14
N ILE A 215 -18.65 18.69 10.14
CA ILE A 215 -17.21 18.76 10.31
C ILE A 215 -16.87 20.11 10.96
N ASN A 216 -16.83 20.12 12.28
CA ASN A 216 -16.55 21.31 13.10
C ASN A 216 -15.72 20.91 14.34
N LEU A 217 -15.33 21.89 15.14
CA LEU A 217 -14.50 21.67 16.33
C LEU A 217 -15.28 20.90 17.42
N ASP A 218 -16.60 21.09 17.55
CA ASP A 218 -17.42 20.38 18.55
C ASP A 218 -17.39 18.86 18.30
N LEU A 219 -17.38 18.43 17.02
CA LEU A 219 -17.20 17.03 16.67
C LEU A 219 -15.80 16.53 17.08
N ILE A 220 -14.75 17.30 16.82
CA ILE A 220 -13.38 16.94 17.22
C ILE A 220 -13.26 16.83 18.73
N ASP A 221 -13.83 17.77 19.48
CA ASP A 221 -13.79 17.74 20.94
C ASP A 221 -14.53 16.51 21.48
N SER A 222 -15.66 16.15 20.87
CA SER A 222 -16.39 14.92 21.21
C SER A 222 -15.56 13.65 20.90
N LEU A 223 -14.87 13.59 19.75
CA LEU A 223 -14.01 12.48 19.39
C LEU A 223 -12.80 12.37 20.32
N SER A 224 -12.31 13.49 20.85
CA SER A 224 -11.18 13.51 21.78
C SER A 224 -11.45 12.76 23.08
N LEU A 225 -12.72 12.64 23.49
CA LEU A 225 -13.13 11.87 24.68
C LEU A 225 -12.85 10.37 24.54
N MET A 226 -12.71 9.87 23.31
CA MET A 226 -12.39 8.45 23.02
C MET A 226 -10.89 8.17 22.98
N GLN A 227 -10.03 9.20 23.10
CA GLN A 227 -8.58 9.02 23.11
C GLN A 227 -8.09 8.35 24.42
N PRO A 228 -6.90 7.67 24.40
CA PRO A 228 -5.93 7.61 23.30
C PRO A 228 -6.30 6.57 22.23
N TYR A 229 -6.08 6.92 20.98
CA TYR A 229 -6.20 5.99 19.85
C TYR A 229 -4.95 5.13 19.70
N GLY A 230 -5.11 3.89 19.22
CA GLY A 230 -4.03 2.92 19.02
C GLY A 230 -4.55 1.53 18.68
N ALA A 231 -3.76 0.50 18.93
CA ALA A 231 -4.17 -0.90 18.77
C ALA A 231 -5.35 -1.21 19.69
N GLY A 232 -6.45 -1.75 19.14
CA GLY A 232 -7.69 -2.03 19.89
C GLY A 232 -8.65 -0.85 20.03
N ASN A 233 -8.19 0.39 19.77
CA ASN A 233 -9.03 1.59 19.70
C ASN A 233 -8.54 2.46 18.53
N PRO A 234 -8.80 2.09 17.27
CA PRO A 234 -8.29 2.80 16.11
C PRO A 234 -8.93 4.19 15.97
N THR A 235 -8.21 5.11 15.35
CA THR A 235 -8.79 6.42 14.98
C THR A 235 -9.99 6.22 14.08
N PRO A 236 -11.17 6.78 14.41
CA PRO A 236 -12.38 6.63 13.61
C PRO A 236 -12.19 7.08 12.17
N VAL A 237 -12.70 6.29 11.23
CA VAL A 237 -12.71 6.61 9.80
C VAL A 237 -14.12 6.92 9.37
N PHE A 238 -14.33 8.08 8.75
CA PHE A 238 -15.61 8.54 8.27
C PHE A 238 -15.71 8.47 6.75
N GLY A 239 -16.90 8.15 6.24
CA GLY A 239 -17.20 8.16 4.81
C GLY A 239 -17.80 9.49 4.37
N LEU A 240 -17.14 10.18 3.44
CA LEU A 240 -17.68 11.35 2.74
C LEU A 240 -18.03 10.92 1.32
N TYR A 241 -19.30 10.85 1.00
CA TYR A 241 -19.80 10.31 -0.28
C TYR A 241 -20.31 11.41 -1.20
N ASN A 242 -20.16 11.20 -2.51
CA ASN A 242 -20.61 12.11 -3.57
C ASN A 242 -20.08 13.54 -3.39
N MET A 243 -18.78 13.65 -3.15
CA MET A 243 -18.08 14.93 -3.02
C MET A 243 -17.54 15.37 -4.37
N THR A 244 -17.97 16.52 -4.89
CA THR A 244 -17.41 17.07 -6.13
C THR A 244 -16.07 17.73 -5.87
N LEU A 245 -15.03 17.31 -6.61
CA LEU A 245 -13.69 17.90 -6.54
C LEU A 245 -13.70 19.27 -7.24
N LYS A 246 -13.38 20.31 -6.47
CA LYS A 246 -13.38 21.72 -6.95
C LYS A 246 -11.99 22.26 -7.25
N ASN A 247 -10.99 21.84 -6.48
CA ASN A 247 -9.61 22.29 -6.67
C ASN A 247 -8.61 21.28 -6.11
N ILE A 248 -7.41 21.29 -6.70
CA ILE A 248 -6.25 20.50 -6.29
C ILE A 248 -5.09 21.49 -6.11
N THR A 249 -4.52 21.56 -4.91
CA THR A 249 -3.38 22.44 -4.60
C THR A 249 -2.21 21.60 -4.12
N PRO A 250 -1.07 21.55 -4.82
CA PRO A 250 0.12 20.87 -4.35
C PRO A 250 0.74 21.59 -3.15
N LEU A 251 1.28 20.84 -2.21
CA LEU A 251 1.95 21.32 -1.01
C LEU A 251 3.32 20.65 -0.82
N SER A 252 4.22 21.32 -0.09
CA SER A 252 5.53 20.79 0.29
C SER A 252 6.33 20.26 -0.91
N ALA A 253 6.53 21.11 -1.94
CA ALA A 253 7.19 20.73 -3.19
C ALA A 253 6.52 19.51 -3.87
N ASN A 254 5.19 19.54 -3.96
CA ASN A 254 4.34 18.54 -4.60
C ASN A 254 4.40 17.12 -3.97
N ARG A 255 4.71 17.03 -2.66
CA ARG A 255 4.67 15.76 -1.92
C ARG A 255 3.33 15.46 -1.28
N HIS A 256 2.43 16.43 -1.21
CA HIS A 256 1.10 16.31 -0.61
C HIS A 256 0.11 17.14 -1.42
N LEU A 257 -1.17 16.77 -1.35
CA LEU A 257 -2.24 17.51 -2.01
C LEU A 257 -3.24 18.06 -0.98
N ARG A 258 -3.68 19.28 -1.22
CA ARG A 258 -4.85 19.86 -0.59
C ARG A 258 -5.99 19.85 -1.60
N LEU A 259 -7.04 19.08 -1.28
CA LEU A 259 -8.21 18.91 -2.11
C LEU A 259 -9.34 19.80 -1.58
N THR A 260 -9.93 20.62 -2.45
CA THR A 260 -11.16 21.35 -2.14
C THR A 260 -12.32 20.55 -2.71
N LEU A 261 -13.25 20.16 -1.86
CA LEU A 261 -14.37 19.30 -2.21
C LEU A 261 -15.69 19.97 -1.79
N SER A 262 -16.76 19.74 -2.52
CA SER A 262 -18.07 20.31 -2.18
C SER A 262 -19.21 19.31 -2.37
N ARG A 263 -20.25 19.44 -1.51
CA ARG A 263 -21.55 18.76 -1.65
C ARG A 263 -22.66 19.65 -1.06
N ASN A 264 -23.74 19.83 -1.82
CA ASN A 264 -24.90 20.63 -1.39
C ASN A 264 -24.50 22.05 -0.88
N ASN A 265 -23.64 22.75 -1.62
CA ASN A 265 -23.08 24.07 -1.28
C ASN A 265 -22.18 24.11 -0.03
N ILE A 266 -21.90 22.97 0.59
CA ILE A 266 -20.95 22.87 1.70
C ILE A 266 -19.59 22.53 1.09
N GLN A 267 -18.60 23.34 1.38
CA GLN A 267 -17.23 23.15 0.92
C GLN A 267 -16.33 22.74 2.10
N ILE A 268 -15.50 21.75 1.85
CA ILE A 268 -14.48 21.30 2.80
C ILE A 268 -13.10 21.25 2.12
N THR A 269 -12.08 21.29 2.95
CA THR A 269 -10.70 21.10 2.53
C THR A 269 -10.17 19.82 3.16
N ALA A 270 -9.64 18.91 2.32
CA ALA A 270 -9.07 17.64 2.77
C ALA A 270 -7.61 17.53 2.33
N MET A 271 -6.79 16.89 3.16
CA MET A 271 -5.36 16.67 2.94
C MET A 271 -5.11 15.24 2.48
N LYS A 272 -4.49 15.06 1.32
CA LYS A 272 -3.97 13.77 0.85
C LYS A 272 -2.44 13.80 0.97
N PHE A 273 -1.92 13.14 2.00
CA PHE A 273 -0.48 13.07 2.24
C PHE A 273 0.20 12.05 1.33
N PHE A 274 1.48 12.27 1.05
CA PHE A 274 2.35 11.37 0.29
C PHE A 274 1.79 11.02 -1.10
N THR A 275 1.19 12.00 -1.77
CA THR A 275 0.65 11.89 -3.13
C THR A 275 0.97 13.18 -3.87
N SER A 276 1.61 13.06 -5.03
CA SER A 276 1.89 14.18 -5.93
C SER A 276 0.72 14.41 -6.91
N THR A 277 0.74 15.53 -7.63
CA THR A 277 -0.25 15.79 -8.69
C THR A 277 -0.15 14.79 -9.82
N GLU A 278 1.05 14.28 -10.10
CA GLU A 278 1.30 13.27 -11.12
C GLU A 278 0.79 11.87 -10.72
N GLU A 279 0.60 11.62 -9.42
CA GLU A 279 0.07 10.36 -8.88
C GLU A 279 -1.44 10.41 -8.60
N PHE A 280 -2.07 11.59 -8.77
CA PHE A 280 -3.48 11.79 -8.46
C PHE A 280 -4.33 11.75 -9.74
N PRO A 281 -5.11 10.67 -9.97
CA PRO A 281 -5.76 10.43 -11.27
C PRO A 281 -7.02 11.26 -11.50
N TYR A 282 -7.64 11.79 -10.45
CA TYR A 282 -8.95 12.45 -10.54
C TYR A 282 -8.83 13.90 -10.99
N LYS A 283 -9.86 14.38 -11.72
CA LYS A 283 -9.91 15.73 -12.30
C LYS A 283 -10.93 16.61 -11.57
N ILE A 284 -10.73 17.91 -11.65
CA ILE A 284 -11.71 18.89 -11.17
C ILE A 284 -13.05 18.66 -11.88
N GLY A 285 -14.13 18.66 -11.10
CA GLY A 285 -15.50 18.36 -11.54
C GLY A 285 -15.95 16.93 -11.26
N GLU A 286 -15.05 15.98 -11.04
CA GLU A 286 -15.40 14.59 -10.72
C GLU A 286 -16.04 14.46 -9.34
N THR A 287 -16.89 13.45 -9.20
CA THR A 287 -17.57 13.11 -7.94
C THR A 287 -16.88 11.91 -7.30
N LEU A 288 -16.44 12.09 -6.05
CA LEU A 288 -15.57 11.17 -5.33
C LEU A 288 -16.17 10.75 -4.00
N ASP A 289 -15.89 9.51 -3.60
CA ASP A 289 -16.11 8.98 -2.26
C ASP A 289 -14.77 8.92 -1.52
N LEU A 290 -14.73 9.41 -0.29
CA LEU A 290 -13.53 9.48 0.51
C LEU A 290 -13.72 8.75 1.85
N ALA A 291 -12.71 8.02 2.26
CA ALA A 291 -12.51 7.57 3.63
C ALA A 291 -11.56 8.55 4.31
N VAL A 292 -12.00 9.18 5.40
CA VAL A 292 -11.24 10.26 6.05
C VAL A 292 -11.11 10.04 7.56
N ASN A 293 -9.98 10.47 8.12
CA ASN A 293 -9.88 10.76 9.55
C ASN A 293 -10.04 12.26 9.77
N LEU A 294 -10.49 12.61 10.96
CA LEU A 294 -10.57 13.99 11.42
C LEU A 294 -9.57 14.21 12.55
N ASP A 295 -8.87 15.35 12.52
CA ASP A 295 -7.90 15.71 13.54
C ASP A 295 -7.99 17.20 13.85
N ARG A 296 -7.51 17.59 15.04
CA ARG A 296 -7.37 18.99 15.45
C ARG A 296 -6.06 19.53 14.87
N ASN A 297 -6.17 20.56 14.08
CA ASN A 297 -5.01 21.28 13.57
C ASN A 297 -4.87 22.63 14.27
N GLU A 298 -3.70 22.87 14.84
CA GLU A 298 -3.35 24.14 15.46
C GLU A 298 -2.14 24.72 14.75
N PHE A 299 -2.34 25.87 14.12
CA PHE A 299 -1.29 26.56 13.38
C PHE A 299 -1.37 28.07 13.60
N ASN A 300 -0.27 28.68 14.07
CA ASN A 300 -0.19 30.12 14.37
C ASN A 300 -1.34 30.62 15.29
N GLY A 301 -1.70 29.85 16.29
CA GLY A 301 -2.80 30.16 17.24
C GLY A 301 -4.21 29.97 16.68
N ASN A 302 -4.35 29.61 15.40
CA ASN A 302 -5.65 29.26 14.82
C ASN A 302 -5.92 27.76 14.94
N VAL A 303 -7.08 27.43 15.46
CA VAL A 303 -7.55 26.05 15.60
C VAL A 303 -8.56 25.74 14.50
N SER A 304 -8.38 24.63 13.81
CA SER A 304 -9.24 24.20 12.71
C SER A 304 -9.33 22.66 12.66
N VAL A 305 -10.33 22.14 11.94
CA VAL A 305 -10.43 20.71 11.65
C VAL A 305 -9.56 20.36 10.45
N SER A 306 -8.67 19.40 10.61
CA SER A 306 -7.95 18.75 9.52
C SER A 306 -8.70 17.51 9.07
N VAL A 307 -9.12 17.47 7.80
CA VAL A 307 -9.71 16.29 7.15
C VAL A 307 -8.60 15.57 6.40
N ILE A 308 -8.24 14.36 6.86
CA ILE A 308 -7.12 13.58 6.33
C ILE A 308 -7.66 12.42 5.50
N VAL A 309 -7.37 12.43 4.21
CA VAL A 309 -7.81 11.39 3.29
C VAL A 309 -6.97 10.12 3.48
N LYS A 310 -7.63 9.04 3.88
CA LYS A 310 -7.06 7.69 3.96
C LYS A 310 -7.14 7.00 2.61
N ASP A 311 -8.34 7.01 2.02
CA ASP A 311 -8.58 6.43 0.71
C ASP A 311 -9.58 7.27 -0.08
N ILE A 312 -9.57 7.11 -1.40
CA ILE A 312 -10.41 7.87 -2.33
C ILE A 312 -10.72 7.03 -3.56
N LYS A 313 -11.97 7.08 -3.99
CA LYS A 313 -12.41 6.45 -5.23
C LYS A 313 -13.44 7.32 -5.95
N SER A 314 -13.66 7.05 -7.24
CA SER A 314 -14.82 7.61 -7.93
C SER A 314 -16.13 7.08 -7.31
N SER A 315 -17.15 7.93 -7.21
CA SER A 315 -18.44 7.54 -6.63
C SER A 315 -19.21 6.53 -7.49
N ASP A 316 -18.90 6.43 -8.77
CA ASP A 316 -19.48 5.47 -9.71
C ASP A 316 -18.67 4.17 -9.82
N CYS A 317 -17.58 4.02 -9.05
CA CYS A 317 -16.76 2.82 -9.04
C CYS A 317 -17.47 1.68 -8.27
N ASP A 318 -17.82 0.63 -9.00
CA ASP A 318 -18.23 -0.66 -8.42
C ASP A 318 -16.98 -1.45 -8.00
N THR A 319 -16.63 -1.29 -6.73
CA THR A 319 -15.43 -1.89 -6.15
C THR A 319 -15.49 -3.43 -6.17
N GLU A 320 -16.65 -4.03 -5.95
CA GLU A 320 -16.80 -5.49 -5.92
C GLU A 320 -16.56 -6.07 -7.32
N LYS A 321 -17.22 -5.49 -8.33
CA LYS A 321 -17.03 -5.90 -9.73
C LYS A 321 -15.57 -5.73 -10.19
N LEU A 322 -14.92 -4.64 -9.80
CA LEU A 322 -13.51 -4.40 -10.11
C LEU A 322 -12.61 -5.47 -9.49
N LEU A 323 -12.82 -5.81 -8.23
CA LEU A 323 -12.02 -6.80 -7.50
C LEU A 323 -12.26 -8.22 -8.03
N ASP A 324 -13.49 -8.57 -8.39
CA ASP A 324 -13.80 -9.86 -9.01
C ASP A 324 -13.13 -9.98 -10.39
N SER A 325 -13.20 -8.93 -11.20
CA SER A 325 -12.53 -8.90 -12.50
C SER A 325 -11.00 -8.98 -12.39
N ARG A 326 -10.41 -8.35 -11.34
CA ARG A 326 -8.99 -8.51 -11.01
C ARG A 326 -8.65 -9.95 -10.66
N THR A 327 -9.46 -10.61 -9.84
CA THR A 327 -9.29 -12.01 -9.47
C THR A 327 -9.35 -12.92 -10.70
N ASN A 328 -10.32 -12.70 -11.60
CA ASN A 328 -10.43 -13.46 -12.87
C ASN A 328 -9.15 -13.36 -13.71
N TYR A 329 -8.60 -12.16 -13.84
CA TYR A 329 -7.35 -11.96 -14.58
C TYR A 329 -6.15 -12.67 -13.92
N GLU A 330 -6.01 -12.54 -12.60
CA GLU A 330 -4.91 -13.16 -11.84
C GLU A 330 -5.02 -14.69 -11.91
N ASP A 331 -6.21 -15.26 -11.80
CA ASP A 331 -6.46 -16.69 -11.92
C ASP A 331 -6.17 -17.21 -13.33
N PHE A 332 -6.56 -16.46 -14.37
CA PHE A 332 -6.18 -16.76 -15.75
C PHE A 332 -4.65 -16.77 -15.94
N CYS A 333 -3.93 -15.78 -15.42
CA CYS A 333 -2.48 -15.70 -15.52
C CYS A 333 -1.80 -16.89 -14.85
N ARG A 334 -2.36 -17.41 -13.75
CA ARG A 334 -1.87 -18.57 -13.03
C ARG A 334 -2.28 -19.92 -13.66
N GLY A 335 -3.06 -19.89 -14.74
CA GLY A 335 -3.52 -21.09 -15.43
C GLY A 335 -4.65 -21.83 -14.70
N LYS A 336 -5.43 -21.12 -13.86
CA LYS A 336 -6.61 -21.70 -13.22
C LYS A 336 -7.75 -21.88 -14.22
N GLN A 337 -8.58 -22.90 -13.98
CA GLN A 337 -9.80 -23.09 -14.76
C GLN A 337 -10.81 -22.01 -14.38
N LEU A 338 -11.32 -21.30 -15.40
CA LEU A 338 -12.32 -20.25 -15.28
C LEU A 338 -13.61 -20.71 -15.93
N ASP A 339 -14.73 -20.27 -15.39
CA ASP A 339 -16.02 -20.47 -16.04
C ASP A 339 -16.22 -19.49 -17.23
N ARG A 340 -17.29 -19.72 -18.01
CA ARG A 340 -17.57 -18.93 -19.21
C ARG A 340 -17.84 -17.46 -18.91
N SER A 341 -18.43 -17.13 -17.76
CA SER A 341 -18.70 -15.74 -17.33
C SER A 341 -17.40 -15.02 -17.02
N GLN A 342 -16.51 -15.68 -16.27
CA GLN A 342 -15.19 -15.16 -15.92
C GLN A 342 -14.32 -14.94 -17.17
N LEU A 343 -14.34 -15.90 -18.12
CA LEU A 343 -13.62 -15.75 -19.39
C LEU A 343 -14.19 -14.61 -20.25
N SER A 344 -15.52 -14.43 -20.27
CA SER A 344 -16.17 -13.31 -20.97
C SER A 344 -15.77 -11.95 -20.39
N ASP A 345 -15.56 -11.88 -19.08
CA ASP A 345 -15.05 -10.66 -18.40
C ASP A 345 -13.63 -10.29 -18.86
N LEU A 346 -12.85 -11.27 -19.31
CA LEU A 346 -11.47 -11.08 -19.78
C LEU A 346 -11.35 -10.88 -21.29
N MET A 347 -12.30 -11.38 -22.10
CA MET A 347 -12.20 -11.40 -23.56
C MET A 347 -12.49 -10.03 -24.15
N PRO A 348 -11.50 -9.31 -24.73
CA PRO A 348 -11.71 -8.04 -25.38
C PRO A 348 -12.13 -8.24 -26.85
N ASP A 349 -12.90 -7.30 -27.37
CA ASP A 349 -13.13 -7.15 -28.79
C ASP A 349 -12.26 -6.06 -29.44
N ARG A 350 -12.38 -5.88 -30.75
CA ARG A 350 -11.59 -4.88 -31.47
C ARG A 350 -11.91 -3.43 -31.05
N ASN A 351 -13.15 -3.16 -30.62
CA ASN A 351 -13.55 -1.83 -30.18
C ASN A 351 -12.96 -1.52 -28.81
N ASP A 352 -12.85 -2.54 -27.94
CA ASP A 352 -12.21 -2.46 -26.62
C ASP A 352 -10.73 -2.05 -26.78
N PHE A 353 -9.99 -2.70 -27.69
CA PHE A 353 -8.62 -2.31 -28.03
C PHE A 353 -8.53 -0.86 -28.55
N ALA A 354 -9.42 -0.50 -29.47
CA ALA A 354 -9.43 0.84 -30.04
C ALA A 354 -9.77 1.92 -29.00
N LEU A 355 -10.62 1.62 -28.02
CA LEU A 355 -11.00 2.52 -26.96
C LEU A 355 -9.78 2.82 -26.07
N LEU A 356 -9.13 1.77 -25.53
CA LEU A 356 -7.98 1.93 -24.64
C LEU A 356 -6.78 2.56 -25.37
N TYR A 357 -6.46 2.11 -26.60
CA TYR A 357 -5.35 2.67 -27.38
C TYR A 357 -5.53 4.16 -27.68
N ARG A 358 -6.74 4.57 -28.09
CA ARG A 358 -7.05 6.00 -28.33
C ARG A 358 -6.91 6.82 -27.06
N TYR A 359 -7.40 6.31 -25.92
CA TYR A 359 -7.24 6.96 -24.64
C TYR A 359 -5.75 7.17 -24.28
N LEU A 360 -4.93 6.13 -24.36
CA LEU A 360 -3.50 6.21 -24.08
C LEU A 360 -2.78 7.19 -25.02
N LYS A 361 -3.10 7.14 -26.32
CA LYS A 361 -2.49 8.02 -27.33
C LYS A 361 -2.86 9.49 -27.12
N SER A 362 -4.12 9.79 -26.82
CA SER A 362 -4.60 11.17 -26.62
C SER A 362 -4.08 11.80 -25.33
N ASN A 363 -3.74 11.00 -24.31
CA ASN A 363 -3.21 11.48 -23.04
C ASN A 363 -1.65 11.38 -22.95
N GLY A 364 -0.97 11.00 -24.03
CA GLY A 364 0.49 10.86 -24.03
C GLY A 364 1.00 9.67 -23.18
N GLY A 365 0.14 8.70 -22.91
CA GLY A 365 0.41 7.55 -22.05
C GLY A 365 -0.45 7.51 -20.79
N TYR A 366 0.04 6.83 -19.75
CA TYR A 366 -0.63 6.68 -18.45
C TYR A 366 0.40 6.47 -17.34
N ALA A 367 0.18 7.02 -16.16
CA ALA A 367 1.16 6.98 -15.07
C ALA A 367 0.53 6.74 -13.67
N PHE A 368 -0.67 6.16 -13.60
CA PHE A 368 -1.40 5.94 -12.36
C PHE A 368 -1.59 4.45 -12.09
N GLU A 369 -2.33 4.12 -11.04
CA GLU A 369 -2.76 2.75 -10.77
C GLU A 369 -3.65 2.22 -11.91
N THR A 370 -3.37 1.01 -12.43
CA THR A 370 -4.12 0.43 -13.57
C THR A 370 -5.63 0.33 -13.29
N ALA A 371 -6.02 0.11 -12.04
CA ALA A 371 -7.43 0.03 -11.64
C ALA A 371 -8.21 1.31 -11.97
N THR A 372 -7.57 2.48 -11.92
CA THR A 372 -8.24 3.75 -12.22
C THR A 372 -8.55 3.93 -13.71
N LEU A 373 -7.95 3.14 -14.61
CA LEU A 373 -8.34 3.12 -16.04
C LEU A 373 -9.78 2.68 -16.25
N VAL A 374 -10.33 1.84 -15.38
CA VAL A 374 -11.75 1.43 -15.44
C VAL A 374 -12.64 2.68 -15.38
N HIS A 375 -12.39 3.55 -14.39
CA HIS A 375 -13.10 4.83 -14.24
C HIS A 375 -12.81 5.80 -15.40
N MET A 376 -11.52 5.95 -15.79
CA MET A 376 -11.11 6.85 -16.88
C MET A 376 -11.73 6.48 -18.25
N LEU A 377 -12.21 5.27 -18.39
CA LEU A 377 -12.90 4.75 -19.57
C LEU A 377 -14.42 4.66 -19.35
N ASP A 378 -14.97 5.43 -18.41
CA ASP A 378 -16.41 5.50 -18.08
C ASP A 378 -17.01 4.11 -17.75
N ASN A 379 -16.26 3.24 -17.07
CA ASN A 379 -16.63 1.87 -16.71
C ASN A 379 -17.02 0.98 -17.92
N ARG A 380 -16.58 1.33 -19.15
CA ARG A 380 -16.88 0.57 -20.37
C ARG A 380 -16.08 -0.72 -20.48
N LEU A 381 -14.92 -0.78 -19.85
CA LEU A 381 -14.07 -1.97 -19.82
C LEU A 381 -13.93 -2.45 -18.38
N SER A 382 -13.97 -3.77 -18.18
CA SER A 382 -13.61 -4.39 -16.91
C SER A 382 -12.11 -4.29 -16.67
N PHE A 383 -11.69 -4.44 -15.40
CA PHE A 383 -10.27 -4.47 -15.06
C PHE A 383 -9.53 -5.58 -15.81
N GLY A 384 -10.11 -6.78 -15.87
CA GLY A 384 -9.51 -7.92 -16.55
C GLY A 384 -9.32 -7.67 -18.05
N LYS A 385 -10.32 -7.13 -18.75
CA LYS A 385 -10.17 -6.73 -20.16
C LYS A 385 -9.05 -5.71 -20.35
N ILE A 386 -8.98 -4.70 -19.49
CA ILE A 386 -7.90 -3.69 -19.55
C ILE A 386 -6.54 -4.36 -19.41
N LYS A 387 -6.35 -5.25 -18.43
CA LYS A 387 -5.08 -5.97 -18.23
C LYS A 387 -4.74 -6.86 -19.44
N VAL A 388 -5.70 -7.59 -19.99
CA VAL A 388 -5.51 -8.41 -21.21
C VAL A 388 -5.12 -7.54 -22.40
N ILE A 389 -5.79 -6.40 -22.63
CA ILE A 389 -5.47 -5.48 -23.72
C ILE A 389 -4.07 -4.89 -23.55
N LEU A 390 -3.73 -4.44 -22.33
CA LEU A 390 -2.40 -3.88 -22.05
C LEU A 390 -1.30 -4.92 -22.28
N GLU A 391 -1.49 -6.15 -21.84
CA GLU A 391 -0.54 -7.23 -22.05
C GLU A 391 -0.39 -7.56 -23.56
N ALA A 392 -1.50 -7.70 -24.29
CA ALA A 392 -1.49 -7.91 -25.74
C ALA A 392 -0.78 -6.77 -26.49
N MET A 393 -1.03 -5.51 -26.11
CA MET A 393 -0.37 -4.36 -26.71
C MET A 393 1.14 -4.35 -26.40
N ARG A 394 1.54 -4.78 -25.20
CA ARG A 394 2.97 -4.91 -24.80
C ARG A 394 3.65 -6.00 -25.63
N GLU A 395 3.04 -7.19 -25.75
CA GLU A 395 3.52 -8.31 -26.55
C GLU A 395 3.69 -7.93 -28.03
N LEU A 396 2.80 -7.12 -28.55
CA LEU A 396 2.81 -6.59 -29.92
C LEU A 396 3.67 -5.33 -30.10
N ARG A 397 4.37 -4.88 -29.03
CA ARG A 397 5.22 -3.67 -29.04
C ARG A 397 4.46 -2.39 -29.47
N LEU A 398 3.19 -2.28 -29.10
CA LEU A 398 2.41 -1.06 -29.30
C LEU A 398 2.57 -0.08 -28.12
N ILE A 399 2.89 -0.60 -26.96
CA ILE A 399 3.16 0.14 -25.74
C ILE A 399 4.33 -0.45 -25.00
N GLU A 400 4.93 0.37 -24.13
CA GLU A 400 5.87 -0.05 -23.11
C GLU A 400 5.22 0.16 -21.74
N ILE A 401 5.34 -0.83 -20.85
CA ILE A 401 4.81 -0.78 -19.49
C ILE A 401 5.97 -0.92 -18.51
N SER A 402 6.12 0.05 -17.60
CA SER A 402 6.97 -0.05 -16.44
C SER A 402 6.08 -0.11 -15.20
N GLU A 403 5.94 -1.30 -14.64
CA GLU A 403 5.15 -1.51 -13.41
C GLU A 403 5.99 -1.14 -12.20
N GLY A 404 5.41 -0.34 -11.29
CA GLY A 404 5.92 -0.05 -9.96
C GLY A 404 4.98 -0.60 -8.88
N MET A 405 5.36 -0.50 -7.61
CA MET A 405 4.54 -1.03 -6.51
C MET A 405 3.13 -0.41 -6.42
N LYS A 406 2.95 0.83 -6.83
CA LYS A 406 1.65 1.54 -6.73
C LYS A 406 1.11 2.02 -8.07
N THR A 407 1.98 2.30 -9.01
CA THR A 407 1.60 2.91 -10.29
C THR A 407 2.26 2.19 -11.45
N SER A 408 1.60 2.17 -12.60
CA SER A 408 2.13 1.65 -13.85
C SER A 408 2.35 2.80 -14.81
N LYS A 409 3.57 2.97 -15.30
CA LYS A 409 3.86 3.92 -16.36
C LYS A 409 3.71 3.21 -17.71
N ILE A 410 2.77 3.70 -18.52
CA ILE A 410 2.48 3.16 -19.85
C ILE A 410 2.82 4.23 -20.88
N SER A 411 3.67 3.91 -21.82
CA SER A 411 4.06 4.79 -22.94
C SER A 411 3.64 4.16 -24.25
N VAL A 412 3.06 4.96 -25.16
CA VAL A 412 2.67 4.50 -26.49
C VAL A 412 3.87 4.55 -27.43
N LEU A 413 4.15 3.45 -28.09
CA LEU A 413 5.26 3.34 -29.03
C LEU A 413 4.82 3.73 -30.46
N PRO A 414 5.73 4.26 -31.30
CA PRO A 414 5.45 4.51 -32.70
C PRO A 414 5.16 3.19 -33.45
N VAL A 415 4.08 3.16 -34.20
CA VAL A 415 3.66 1.97 -34.96
C VAL A 415 3.55 2.30 -36.44
N ASN A 416 4.22 1.52 -37.27
CA ASN A 416 4.15 1.60 -38.72
C ASN A 416 3.29 0.45 -39.28
N GLY A 417 2.12 0.77 -39.81
CA GLY A 417 1.23 -0.19 -40.45
C GLY A 417 0.11 -0.75 -39.60
N ARG A 418 -0.53 -1.81 -40.09
CA ARG A 418 -1.62 -2.53 -39.41
C ARG A 418 -1.01 -3.65 -38.55
N VAL A 419 -1.51 -3.78 -37.34
CA VAL A 419 -1.11 -4.84 -36.40
C VAL A 419 -2.28 -5.82 -36.25
N ASP A 420 -1.96 -7.10 -36.34
CA ASP A 420 -2.90 -8.18 -36.07
C ASP A 420 -2.96 -8.43 -34.54
N LEU A 421 -4.04 -7.97 -33.92
CA LEU A 421 -4.28 -8.10 -32.47
C LEU A 421 -4.45 -9.56 -32.03
N GLU A 422 -4.93 -10.43 -32.94
CA GLU A 422 -5.15 -11.85 -32.68
C GLU A 422 -3.85 -12.65 -32.58
N SER A 423 -2.75 -12.07 -33.06
CA SER A 423 -1.43 -12.70 -33.00
C SER A 423 -0.80 -12.64 -31.62
N ALA A 424 -1.33 -11.80 -30.71
CA ALA A 424 -0.82 -11.66 -29.34
C ALA A 424 -0.92 -12.98 -28.56
N PRO A 425 0.18 -13.45 -27.91
CA PRO A 425 0.19 -14.71 -27.15
C PRO A 425 -0.93 -14.78 -26.09
N ILE A 426 -1.18 -13.70 -25.35
CA ILE A 426 -2.24 -13.69 -24.32
C ILE A 426 -3.63 -13.87 -24.92
N ILE A 427 -3.90 -13.32 -26.11
CA ILE A 427 -5.19 -13.47 -26.82
C ILE A 427 -5.37 -14.91 -27.31
N LYS A 428 -4.32 -15.51 -27.89
CA LYS A 428 -4.33 -16.92 -28.28
C LYS A 428 -4.61 -17.83 -27.09
N LYS A 429 -3.88 -17.66 -25.98
CA LYS A 429 -4.08 -18.40 -24.75
C LYS A 429 -5.51 -18.27 -24.22
N LEU A 430 -6.08 -17.06 -24.28
CA LEU A 430 -7.44 -16.82 -23.79
C LEU A 430 -8.49 -17.50 -24.69
N ARG A 431 -8.28 -17.53 -26.02
CA ARG A 431 -9.15 -18.23 -26.96
C ARG A 431 -9.10 -19.75 -26.88
N GLU A 432 -7.95 -20.32 -26.50
CA GLU A 432 -7.81 -21.77 -26.30
C GLU A 432 -8.64 -22.29 -25.12
N VAL A 433 -8.93 -21.45 -24.13
CA VAL A 433 -9.67 -21.82 -22.92
C VAL A 433 -11.12 -21.29 -22.91
N PHE A 434 -11.50 -20.41 -23.84
CA PHE A 434 -12.86 -19.86 -24.00
C PHE A 434 -13.79 -20.87 -24.71
#